data_b1b9edd78a4418cd8fafe558088d7bad
#
_entry.id   b1b9edd78a4418cd8fafe558088d7bad
#
_cell.length_a   1.000
_cell.length_b   1.000
_cell.length_c   1.000
_cell.angle_alpha   90.00
_cell.angle_beta   90.00
_cell.angle_gamma   90.00
#
_symmetry.space_group_name_H-M   'P 1'
#
loop_
_entity.id
_entity.type
_entity.pdbx_description
1 polymer ?
#
loop_
_entity_poly.entity_id
_entity_poly.type
_entity_poly.pdbx_seq_one_letter_code
_entity_poly.pdbx_strand_id
1 'polypeptide(L)'
;MRTSRSLVLVLGLALRALPATSFAEALPPVYFNHVTIFIPPAAYDVLRQSSFLRNEFSEFQEQTVQRDGGKWSYTGILIFGQHTFFEFFKAGSDQPRYGTTIAGQVVFNLWIDDRAQLPRFKDRLAAEQRSTLLIDTTRNAQNQPAYDTVVSKGGLAGDFGPGVRVDTHLKGYYPDGLTREKRLEGVFLDQRQLHDITGFTLTVDEAERNRLIKQFRAYSYDLRADGAKQVVSGPGITFTLVAAKSHEPRTLTIDFSMNRTTTSEQTYKLDDCGEIRIQGSVGNWAFTFPNE
;
A
#
# COMPACT_ATOMS: atom_id res chain seq x y z
N MET A 1 16.86 58.93 -71.35
CA MET A 1 16.32 58.84 -69.99
C MET A 1 15.82 57.39 -69.77
N ARG A 2 16.56 56.58 -68.99
CA ARG A 2 16.17 55.21 -68.65
C ARG A 2 15.96 55.20 -67.16
N THR A 3 14.71 54.99 -66.70
CA THR A 3 14.32 54.85 -65.37
C THR A 3 14.46 53.38 -64.88
N SER A 4 15.42 53.14 -64.00
CA SER A 4 15.61 51.83 -63.31
C SER A 4 14.61 51.69 -62.19
N ARG A 5 13.80 50.63 -62.19
CA ARG A 5 12.90 50.24 -61.10
C ARG A 5 13.60 49.19 -60.25
N SER A 6 13.95 49.57 -59.01
CA SER A 6 14.47 48.66 -58.05
C SER A 6 13.29 47.82 -57.37
N LEU A 7 13.39 46.52 -57.52
CA LEU A 7 12.48 45.57 -56.92
C LEU A 7 13.01 45.23 -55.53
N VAL A 8 12.31 45.64 -54.45
CA VAL A 8 12.62 45.26 -53.09
C VAL A 8 11.87 43.96 -52.71
N LEU A 9 12.65 42.87 -52.59
CA LEU A 9 12.15 41.56 -52.20
C LEU A 9 12.10 41.51 -50.64
N VAL A 10 10.91 41.55 -50.05
CA VAL A 10 10.72 41.38 -48.60
C VAL A 10 10.63 39.88 -48.33
N LEU A 11 11.69 39.29 -47.78
CA LEU A 11 11.71 37.90 -47.30
C LEU A 11 11.03 37.86 -45.91
N GLY A 12 9.75 37.44 -45.84
CA GLY A 12 9.05 37.19 -44.63
C GLY A 12 9.54 35.87 -43.98
N LEU A 13 10.34 35.96 -42.93
CA LEU A 13 10.68 34.80 -42.08
C LEU A 13 9.45 34.41 -41.24
N ALA A 14 8.74 33.37 -41.68
CA ALA A 14 7.71 32.72 -40.87
C ALA A 14 8.42 31.87 -39.79
N LEU A 15 8.61 32.42 -38.57
CA LEU A 15 8.96 31.65 -37.39
C LEU A 15 7.78 30.70 -37.08
N ARG A 16 7.91 29.44 -37.49
CA ARG A 16 7.03 28.39 -36.97
C ARG A 16 7.40 28.18 -35.50
N ALA A 17 6.54 28.65 -34.59
CA ALA A 17 6.59 28.26 -33.18
C ALA A 17 6.43 26.72 -33.11
N LEU A 18 7.52 26.01 -32.82
CA LEU A 18 7.45 24.59 -32.48
C LEU A 18 6.57 24.48 -31.21
N PRO A 19 5.58 23.59 -31.20
CA PRO A 19 4.83 23.37 -29.99
C PRO A 19 5.83 22.96 -28.90
N ALA A 20 5.87 23.70 -27.78
CA ALA A 20 6.60 23.30 -26.58
C ALA A 20 6.05 21.93 -26.20
N THR A 21 6.81 20.88 -26.41
CA THR A 21 6.51 19.56 -25.86
C THR A 21 6.52 19.75 -24.35
N SER A 22 5.34 19.89 -23.76
CA SER A 22 5.16 19.83 -22.32
C SER A 22 5.65 18.44 -21.91
N PHE A 23 6.88 18.36 -21.39
CA PHE A 23 7.32 17.17 -20.68
C PHE A 23 6.36 17.03 -19.50
N ALA A 24 5.47 16.06 -19.57
CA ALA A 24 4.64 15.73 -18.43
C ALA A 24 5.60 15.44 -17.27
N GLU A 25 5.56 16.29 -16.26
CA GLU A 25 6.38 16.13 -15.06
C GLU A 25 6.17 14.72 -14.49
N ALA A 26 7.28 14.01 -14.25
CA ALA A 26 7.23 12.67 -13.70
C ALA A 26 6.49 12.68 -12.35
N LEU A 27 5.68 11.67 -12.12
CA LEU A 27 5.02 11.51 -10.82
C LEU A 27 6.07 11.15 -9.75
N PRO A 28 5.90 11.63 -8.52
CA PRO A 28 6.77 11.23 -7.41
C PRO A 28 6.61 9.73 -7.13
N PRO A 29 7.61 9.12 -6.48
CA PRO A 29 7.53 7.71 -6.10
C PRO A 29 6.37 7.47 -5.13
N VAL A 30 5.72 6.31 -5.31
CA VAL A 30 4.71 5.78 -4.38
C VAL A 30 5.37 4.68 -3.58
N TYR A 31 5.46 4.84 -2.27
CA TYR A 31 6.08 3.89 -1.36
C TYR A 31 5.05 2.96 -0.73
N PHE A 32 5.42 1.72 -0.47
CA PHE A 32 4.66 0.87 0.44
C PHE A 32 4.86 1.38 1.88
N ASN A 33 3.76 1.47 2.63
CA ASN A 33 3.76 1.96 4.01
C ASN A 33 3.43 0.84 5.01
N HIS A 34 2.28 0.20 4.87
CA HIS A 34 1.88 -0.91 5.73
C HIS A 34 0.86 -1.80 5.06
N VAL A 35 0.77 -3.02 5.55
CA VAL A 35 -0.30 -3.94 5.22
C VAL A 35 -1.29 -4.01 6.38
N THR A 36 -2.57 -3.83 6.06
CA THR A 36 -3.67 -4.12 6.98
C THR A 36 -4.23 -5.49 6.66
N ILE A 37 -4.33 -6.36 7.66
CA ILE A 37 -4.82 -7.74 7.50
C ILE A 37 -5.94 -7.99 8.49
N PHE A 38 -7.09 -8.41 7.99
CA PHE A 38 -8.21 -8.82 8.82
C PHE A 38 -8.13 -10.33 9.10
N ILE A 39 -7.99 -10.70 10.37
CA ILE A 39 -7.79 -12.08 10.81
C ILE A 39 -8.93 -12.54 11.72
N PRO A 40 -9.18 -13.86 11.83
CA PRO A 40 -10.17 -14.38 12.77
C PRO A 40 -9.91 -13.89 14.20
N PRO A 41 -10.96 -13.68 15.02
CA PRO A 41 -10.79 -13.23 16.41
C PRO A 41 -9.84 -14.11 17.24
N ALA A 42 -9.91 -15.45 17.07
CA ALA A 42 -9.00 -16.38 17.75
C ALA A 42 -7.54 -16.14 17.34
N ALA A 43 -7.29 -15.97 16.05
CA ALA A 43 -5.97 -15.64 15.53
C ALA A 43 -5.43 -14.31 16.07
N TYR A 44 -6.27 -13.29 16.17
CA TYR A 44 -5.90 -12.01 16.77
C TYR A 44 -5.45 -12.17 18.24
N ASP A 45 -6.17 -12.99 19.02
CA ASP A 45 -5.83 -13.24 20.43
C ASP A 45 -4.49 -14.01 20.55
N VAL A 46 -4.17 -14.91 19.62
CA VAL A 46 -2.85 -15.57 19.54
C VAL A 46 -1.74 -14.53 19.27
N LEU A 47 -1.91 -13.66 18.28
CA LEU A 47 -0.92 -12.60 18.00
C LEU A 47 -0.71 -11.70 19.22
N ARG A 48 -1.81 -11.28 19.85
CA ARG A 48 -1.80 -10.42 21.04
C ARG A 48 -1.01 -11.03 22.20
N GLN A 49 -1.03 -12.35 22.35
CA GLN A 49 -0.39 -13.08 23.44
C GLN A 49 1.03 -13.59 23.11
N SER A 50 1.46 -13.49 21.85
CA SER A 50 2.75 -14.00 21.42
C SER A 50 3.91 -13.27 22.08
N SER A 51 4.65 -13.97 22.95
CA SER A 51 5.87 -13.45 23.56
C SER A 51 6.98 -13.20 22.55
N PHE A 52 7.07 -14.03 21.52
CA PHE A 52 8.02 -13.86 20.44
C PHE A 52 7.81 -12.52 19.69
N LEU A 53 6.58 -12.25 19.26
CA LEU A 53 6.27 -11.00 18.55
C LEU A 53 6.55 -9.77 19.41
N ARG A 54 6.21 -9.83 20.71
CA ARG A 54 6.36 -8.70 21.63
C ARG A 54 7.79 -8.44 22.09
N ASN A 55 8.58 -9.48 22.28
CA ASN A 55 9.86 -9.35 22.99
C ASN A 55 11.06 -9.49 22.07
N GLU A 56 10.91 -10.19 20.93
CA GLU A 56 12.04 -10.55 20.07
C GLU A 56 11.89 -10.02 18.65
N PHE A 57 10.70 -10.19 18.05
CA PHE A 57 10.50 -9.97 16.63
C PHE A 57 10.58 -8.48 16.27
N SER A 58 9.77 -7.63 16.93
CA SER A 58 9.68 -6.22 16.58
C SER A 58 9.16 -5.37 17.74
N GLU A 59 9.05 -4.05 17.54
CA GLU A 59 8.19 -3.20 18.36
C GLU A 59 6.75 -3.57 18.09
N PHE A 60 6.06 -3.98 19.15
CA PHE A 60 4.70 -4.49 19.11
C PHE A 60 3.79 -3.59 19.94
N GLN A 61 2.74 -3.08 19.32
CA GLN A 61 1.78 -2.23 20.00
C GLN A 61 0.35 -2.70 19.72
N GLU A 62 -0.47 -2.80 20.75
CA GLU A 62 -1.91 -2.88 20.61
C GLU A 62 -2.47 -1.49 20.93
N GLN A 63 -3.06 -0.84 19.94
CA GLN A 63 -3.51 0.53 20.04
C GLN A 63 -4.99 0.67 19.73
N THR A 64 -5.70 1.45 20.57
CA THR A 64 -7.00 2.00 20.22
C THR A 64 -6.82 3.42 19.72
N VAL A 65 -7.14 3.63 18.45
CA VAL A 65 -6.99 4.92 17.76
C VAL A 65 -8.36 5.57 17.61
N GLN A 66 -8.49 6.81 18.07
CA GLN A 66 -9.68 7.63 17.85
C GLN A 66 -9.50 8.50 16.60
N ARG A 67 -10.59 8.69 15.87
CA ARG A 67 -10.62 9.46 14.61
C ARG A 67 -11.82 10.40 14.56
N ASP A 68 -11.72 11.41 13.69
CA ASP A 68 -12.78 12.37 13.37
C ASP A 68 -13.39 13.03 14.63
N GLY A 69 -12.52 13.51 15.53
CA GLY A 69 -12.95 14.13 16.77
C GLY A 69 -13.55 13.13 17.77
N GLY A 70 -13.12 11.86 17.73
CA GLY A 70 -13.61 10.79 18.62
C GLY A 70 -14.94 10.17 18.17
N LYS A 71 -15.43 10.49 16.96
CA LYS A 71 -16.68 9.91 16.43
C LYS A 71 -16.60 8.41 16.22
N TRP A 72 -15.42 7.89 15.98
CA TRP A 72 -15.18 6.46 15.86
C TRP A 72 -13.77 6.08 16.33
N SER A 73 -13.60 4.82 16.67
CA SER A 73 -12.31 4.27 17.08
C SER A 73 -12.15 2.88 16.53
N TYR A 74 -10.92 2.43 16.47
CA TYR A 74 -10.56 1.06 16.16
C TYR A 74 -9.40 0.61 17.04
N THR A 75 -9.34 -0.69 17.31
CA THR A 75 -8.22 -1.31 18.03
C THR A 75 -7.52 -2.27 17.07
N GLY A 76 -6.22 -2.12 16.93
CA GLY A 76 -5.38 -2.95 16.08
C GLY A 76 -4.07 -3.32 16.74
N ILE A 77 -3.47 -4.40 16.26
CA ILE A 77 -2.09 -4.78 16.57
C ILE A 77 -1.20 -4.21 15.48
N LEU A 78 -0.18 -3.46 15.88
CA LEU A 78 0.83 -2.90 14.99
C LEU A 78 2.19 -3.52 15.31
N ILE A 79 2.91 -3.94 14.28
CA ILE A 79 4.24 -4.56 14.37
C ILE A 79 5.15 -3.79 13.42
N PHE A 80 6.10 -3.02 13.97
CA PHE A 80 6.82 -1.98 13.26
C PHE A 80 8.18 -2.45 12.75
N GLY A 81 8.42 -2.26 11.43
CA GLY A 81 9.75 -2.20 10.84
C GLY A 81 10.27 -0.76 10.79
N GLN A 82 11.39 -0.54 10.11
CA GLN A 82 12.02 0.78 9.99
C GLN A 82 11.14 1.79 9.23
N HIS A 83 10.58 1.40 8.09
CA HIS A 83 9.76 2.27 7.23
C HIS A 83 8.36 1.71 6.97
N THR A 84 8.14 0.44 7.32
CA THR A 84 6.90 -0.27 7.06
C THR A 84 6.40 -0.96 8.32
N PHE A 85 5.12 -1.36 8.35
CA PHE A 85 4.57 -2.09 9.47
C PHE A 85 3.41 -3.00 9.06
N PHE A 86 3.12 -3.99 9.91
CA PHE A 86 1.92 -4.80 9.85
C PHE A 86 0.85 -4.16 10.73
N GLU A 87 -0.38 -4.19 10.28
CA GLU A 87 -1.56 -3.77 11.04
C GLU A 87 -2.60 -4.89 11.00
N PHE A 88 -2.94 -5.46 12.14
CA PHE A 88 -3.90 -6.56 12.23
C PHE A 88 -5.17 -6.09 12.91
N PHE A 89 -6.31 -6.46 12.33
CA PHE A 89 -7.64 -6.24 12.89
C PHE A 89 -8.40 -7.56 13.05
N LYS A 90 -9.34 -7.60 14.01
CA LYS A 90 -10.32 -8.68 14.10
C LYS A 90 -11.28 -8.57 12.92
N ALA A 91 -11.44 -9.64 12.16
CA ALA A 91 -12.50 -9.76 11.17
C ALA A 91 -13.87 -9.83 11.86
N GLY A 92 -14.93 -9.41 11.15
CA GLY A 92 -16.29 -9.38 11.68
C GLY A 92 -16.56 -8.27 12.71
N SER A 93 -15.55 -7.49 13.10
CA SER A 93 -15.78 -6.27 13.88
C SER A 93 -16.31 -5.19 12.95
N ASP A 94 -17.34 -4.47 13.39
CA ASP A 94 -17.80 -3.27 12.70
C ASP A 94 -16.69 -2.23 12.75
N GLN A 95 -15.91 -2.20 11.68
CA GLN A 95 -14.95 -1.13 11.45
C GLN A 95 -15.71 -0.02 10.71
N PRO A 96 -16.06 1.10 11.35
CA PRO A 96 -16.96 2.10 10.76
C PRO A 96 -16.48 2.59 9.38
N ARG A 97 -15.17 2.44 9.12
CA ARG A 97 -14.55 2.87 7.89
C ARG A 97 -14.47 1.79 6.81
N TYR A 98 -14.41 0.52 7.20
CA TYR A 98 -14.29 -0.62 6.29
C TYR A 98 -15.60 -1.40 6.12
N GLY A 99 -16.64 -1.07 6.91
CA GLY A 99 -17.86 -1.86 6.94
C GLY A 99 -17.65 -3.23 7.59
N THR A 100 -18.48 -4.20 7.21
CA THR A 100 -18.32 -5.58 7.66
C THR A 100 -17.12 -6.21 6.99
N THR A 101 -16.11 -6.59 7.79
CA THR A 101 -14.87 -7.18 7.32
C THR A 101 -14.90 -8.70 7.47
N ILE A 102 -14.19 -9.39 6.58
CA ILE A 102 -14.04 -10.85 6.61
C ILE A 102 -12.58 -11.24 6.78
N ALA A 103 -12.34 -12.43 7.34
CA ALA A 103 -10.98 -12.95 7.50
C ALA A 103 -10.31 -13.14 6.13
N GLY A 104 -9.04 -12.77 6.04
CA GLY A 104 -8.28 -12.81 4.80
C GLY A 104 -8.46 -11.61 3.88
N GLN A 105 -9.16 -10.57 4.31
CA GLN A 105 -9.08 -9.27 3.64
C GLN A 105 -7.74 -8.61 3.92
N VAL A 106 -7.15 -8.02 2.87
CA VAL A 106 -5.84 -7.40 2.90
C VAL A 106 -5.89 -6.03 2.24
N VAL A 107 -5.31 -5.02 2.88
CA VAL A 107 -5.15 -3.68 2.32
C VAL A 107 -3.68 -3.33 2.27
N PHE A 108 -3.17 -3.04 1.09
CA PHE A 108 -1.86 -2.45 0.93
C PHE A 108 -1.96 -0.93 1.01
N ASN A 109 -1.51 -0.38 2.10
CA ASN A 109 -1.48 1.07 2.30
C ASN A 109 -0.21 1.64 1.69
N LEU A 110 -0.37 2.47 0.68
CA LEU A 110 0.69 3.13 -0.05
C LEU A 110 0.80 4.59 0.38
N TRP A 111 1.95 5.19 0.16
CA TRP A 111 2.30 6.52 0.61
C TRP A 111 2.98 7.35 -0.49
N ILE A 112 2.67 8.65 -0.51
CA ILE A 112 3.46 9.66 -1.20
C ILE A 112 3.92 10.73 -0.20
N ASP A 113 5.18 11.16 -0.33
CA ASP A 113 5.76 12.20 0.55
C ASP A 113 5.17 13.58 0.27
N ASP A 114 4.89 13.88 -1.01
CA ASP A 114 4.24 15.12 -1.41
C ASP A 114 2.72 14.93 -1.57
N ARG A 115 1.97 15.21 -0.51
CA ARG A 115 0.50 15.12 -0.49
C ARG A 115 -0.18 15.98 -1.57
N ALA A 116 0.44 17.10 -2.01
CA ALA A 116 -0.11 17.94 -3.06
C ALA A 116 -0.23 17.23 -4.42
N GLN A 117 0.45 16.09 -4.60
CA GLN A 117 0.34 15.26 -5.80
C GLN A 117 -0.85 14.28 -5.80
N LEU A 118 -1.55 14.09 -4.67
CA LEU A 118 -2.71 13.18 -4.60
C LEU A 118 -3.76 13.41 -5.70
N PRO A 119 -4.13 14.65 -6.06
CA PRO A 119 -5.07 14.88 -7.15
C PRO A 119 -4.62 14.26 -8.48
N ARG A 120 -3.33 14.32 -8.83
CA ARG A 120 -2.78 13.74 -10.07
C ARG A 120 -2.88 12.21 -10.05
N PHE A 121 -2.58 11.57 -8.92
CA PHE A 121 -2.75 10.13 -8.75
C PHE A 121 -4.22 9.72 -8.80
N LYS A 122 -5.12 10.48 -8.15
CA LYS A 122 -6.56 10.24 -8.20
C LYS A 122 -7.06 10.25 -9.65
N ASP A 123 -6.69 11.25 -10.44
CA ASP A 123 -7.14 11.38 -11.83
C ASP A 123 -6.60 10.23 -12.70
N ARG A 124 -5.34 9.84 -12.50
CA ARG A 124 -4.73 8.71 -13.19
C ARG A 124 -5.37 7.38 -12.82
N LEU A 125 -5.61 7.15 -11.53
CA LEU A 125 -6.28 5.96 -11.03
C LEU A 125 -7.73 5.89 -11.54
N ALA A 126 -8.45 7.02 -11.54
CA ALA A 126 -9.81 7.11 -12.10
C ALA A 126 -9.84 6.75 -13.59
N ALA A 127 -8.85 7.19 -14.36
CA ALA A 127 -8.72 6.85 -15.78
C ALA A 127 -8.48 5.35 -16.00
N GLU A 128 -7.57 4.73 -15.22
CA GLU A 128 -7.25 3.30 -15.30
C GLU A 128 -8.43 2.41 -14.88
N GLN A 129 -9.14 2.78 -13.82
CA GLN A 129 -10.27 2.02 -13.29
C GLN A 129 -11.60 2.34 -13.96
N ARG A 130 -11.68 3.47 -14.71
CA ARG A 130 -12.94 4.01 -15.27
C ARG A 130 -14.00 4.23 -14.19
N SER A 131 -13.59 4.80 -13.07
CA SER A 131 -14.42 5.03 -11.88
C SER A 131 -14.31 6.47 -11.40
N THR A 132 -15.29 6.92 -10.61
CA THR A 132 -15.25 8.21 -9.93
C THR A 132 -14.58 8.05 -8.57
N LEU A 133 -13.49 8.77 -8.37
CA LEU A 133 -12.72 8.77 -7.14
C LEU A 133 -12.76 10.12 -6.44
N LEU A 134 -12.62 10.09 -5.11
CA LEU A 134 -12.58 11.25 -4.22
C LEU A 134 -11.25 11.27 -3.49
N ILE A 135 -10.92 12.42 -2.90
CA ILE A 135 -9.94 12.53 -1.84
C ILE A 135 -10.71 12.75 -0.54
N ASP A 136 -10.57 11.81 0.38
CA ASP A 136 -11.21 11.85 1.70
C ASP A 136 -10.17 12.15 2.78
N THR A 137 -10.46 13.15 3.62
CA THR A 137 -9.58 13.58 4.71
C THR A 137 -9.99 12.92 6.01
N THR A 138 -9.12 12.05 6.53
CA THR A 138 -9.25 11.48 7.87
C THR A 138 -8.66 12.44 8.90
N ARG A 139 -9.38 12.64 10.00
CA ARG A 139 -8.96 13.51 11.10
C ARG A 139 -8.56 12.70 12.33
N ASN A 140 -7.69 13.26 13.18
CA ASN A 140 -7.30 12.66 14.46
C ASN A 140 -8.37 12.89 15.55
N ALA A 141 -8.07 12.46 16.78
CA ALA A 141 -8.95 12.65 17.94
C ALA A 141 -9.24 14.12 18.26
N GLN A 142 -8.31 15.04 17.94
CA GLN A 142 -8.45 16.47 18.12
C GLN A 142 -9.10 17.16 16.92
N ASN A 143 -9.69 16.41 16.01
CA ASN A 143 -10.34 16.88 14.78
C ASN A 143 -9.40 17.61 13.80
N GLN A 144 -8.09 17.43 13.92
CA GLN A 144 -7.10 17.96 12.99
C GLN A 144 -6.88 16.96 11.82
N PRO A 145 -6.58 17.43 10.61
CA PRO A 145 -6.25 16.55 9.50
C PRO A 145 -5.08 15.63 9.87
N ALA A 146 -5.24 14.32 9.60
CA ALA A 146 -4.22 13.31 9.84
C ALA A 146 -3.63 12.79 8.52
N TYR A 147 -4.47 12.49 7.56
CA TYR A 147 -4.08 12.10 6.20
C TYR A 147 -5.24 12.22 5.22
N ASP A 148 -4.91 12.40 3.95
CA ASP A 148 -5.82 12.29 2.82
C ASP A 148 -5.67 10.91 2.17
N THR A 149 -6.76 10.33 1.69
CA THR A 149 -6.77 9.04 1.00
C THR A 149 -7.57 9.16 -0.30
N VAL A 150 -7.07 8.57 -1.38
CA VAL A 150 -7.84 8.39 -2.60
C VAL A 150 -8.79 7.21 -2.40
N VAL A 151 -10.09 7.44 -2.53
CA VAL A 151 -11.17 6.45 -2.28
C VAL A 151 -12.23 6.51 -3.37
N SER A 152 -13.03 5.45 -3.52
CA SER A 152 -14.24 5.46 -4.35
C SER A 152 -15.31 6.39 -3.77
N LYS A 153 -16.35 6.70 -4.54
CA LYS A 153 -17.48 7.53 -4.10
C LYS A 153 -18.21 6.96 -2.87
N GLY A 154 -18.11 5.64 -2.64
CA GLY A 154 -18.64 4.97 -1.45
C GLY A 154 -17.74 5.05 -0.21
N GLY A 155 -16.58 5.74 -0.31
CA GLY A 155 -15.55 5.75 0.73
C GLY A 155 -14.83 4.39 0.84
N LEU A 156 -14.02 4.22 1.88
CA LEU A 156 -13.29 2.96 2.10
C LEU A 156 -14.21 1.75 2.26
N ALA A 157 -15.39 1.92 2.86
CA ALA A 157 -16.39 0.85 2.96
C ALA A 157 -16.94 0.44 1.58
N GLY A 158 -16.99 1.36 0.62
CA GLY A 158 -17.40 1.08 -0.76
C GLY A 158 -16.30 0.37 -1.57
N ASP A 159 -15.04 0.58 -1.20
CA ASP A 159 -13.90 -0.11 -1.83
C ASP A 159 -13.88 -1.60 -1.46
N PHE A 160 -14.38 -1.97 -0.27
CA PHE A 160 -14.61 -3.34 0.18
C PHE A 160 -16.04 -3.81 -0.08
N GLY A 161 -16.52 -3.67 -1.30
CA GLY A 161 -17.79 -4.29 -1.70
C GLY A 161 -17.78 -5.82 -1.53
N PRO A 162 -18.94 -6.48 -1.62
CA PRO A 162 -19.03 -7.94 -1.52
C PRO A 162 -18.01 -8.62 -2.44
N GLY A 163 -17.18 -9.50 -1.88
CA GLY A 163 -16.19 -10.28 -2.63
C GLY A 163 -14.83 -9.61 -2.86
N VAL A 164 -14.65 -8.34 -2.48
CA VAL A 164 -13.33 -7.68 -2.54
C VAL A 164 -12.49 -8.10 -1.33
N ARG A 165 -11.42 -8.85 -1.57
CA ARG A 165 -10.55 -9.34 -0.50
C ARG A 165 -9.19 -8.63 -0.45
N VAL A 166 -8.75 -8.04 -1.55
CA VAL A 166 -7.46 -7.34 -1.60
C VAL A 166 -7.63 -6.00 -2.28
N ASP A 167 -7.11 -4.93 -1.70
CA ASP A 167 -7.13 -3.59 -2.28
C ASP A 167 -5.87 -2.79 -1.94
N THR A 168 -5.70 -1.62 -2.59
CA THR A 168 -4.65 -0.65 -2.30
C THR A 168 -5.25 0.70 -1.94
N HIS A 169 -4.71 1.35 -0.91
CA HIS A 169 -5.07 2.72 -0.54
C HIS A 169 -3.85 3.64 -0.66
N LEU A 170 -3.96 4.70 -1.45
CA LEU A 170 -2.92 5.72 -1.56
C LEU A 170 -3.20 6.87 -0.61
N LYS A 171 -2.23 7.17 0.27
CA LYS A 171 -2.33 8.16 1.34
C LYS A 171 -1.26 9.24 1.21
N GLY A 172 -1.62 10.48 1.60
CA GLY A 172 -0.69 11.56 1.87
C GLY A 172 -0.94 12.09 3.29
N TYR A 173 0.08 12.17 4.11
CA TYR A 173 -0.05 12.47 5.54
C TYR A 173 0.16 13.95 5.86
N TYR A 174 -0.35 14.37 7.02
CA TYR A 174 -0.10 15.67 7.65
C TYR A 174 0.87 15.50 8.82
N PRO A 175 1.67 16.54 9.16
CA PRO A 175 1.82 17.80 8.41
C PRO A 175 2.51 17.59 7.05
N ASP A 176 2.42 18.59 6.18
CA ASP A 176 3.19 18.59 4.94
C ASP A 176 4.70 18.50 5.26
N GLY A 177 5.44 17.77 4.40
CA GLY A 177 6.86 17.48 4.63
C GLY A 177 7.14 16.34 5.62
N LEU A 178 6.11 15.63 6.10
CA LEU A 178 6.30 14.36 6.77
C LEU A 178 6.75 13.33 5.73
N THR A 179 8.01 12.89 5.80
CA THR A 179 8.56 11.90 4.88
C THR A 179 8.42 10.49 5.46
N ARG A 180 8.56 9.49 4.58
CA ARG A 180 8.57 8.08 4.96
C ARG A 180 9.57 7.78 6.08
N GLU A 181 10.77 8.34 5.99
CA GLU A 181 11.87 8.13 6.95
C GLU A 181 11.52 8.68 8.34
N LYS A 182 10.79 9.79 8.40
CA LYS A 182 10.47 10.47 9.66
C LYS A 182 9.26 9.90 10.36
N ARG A 183 8.37 9.21 9.64
CA ARG A 183 7.07 8.79 10.20
C ARG A 183 7.19 7.81 11.35
N LEU A 184 8.09 6.83 11.25
CA LEU A 184 8.31 5.80 12.25
C LEU A 184 9.57 6.07 13.09
N GLU A 185 10.16 7.28 12.96
CA GLU A 185 11.29 7.69 13.77
C GLU A 185 10.90 7.64 15.26
N GLY A 186 11.73 6.97 16.05
CA GLY A 186 11.48 6.75 17.48
C GLY A 186 10.53 5.60 17.83
N VAL A 187 9.93 4.94 16.84
CA VAL A 187 9.13 3.72 17.04
C VAL A 187 9.94 2.47 16.72
N PHE A 188 10.72 2.51 15.64
CA PHE A 188 11.55 1.39 15.23
C PHE A 188 12.65 1.07 16.25
N LEU A 189 12.83 -0.24 16.54
CA LEU A 189 13.83 -0.74 17.47
C LEU A 189 14.82 -1.65 16.71
N ASP A 190 16.03 -1.15 16.45
CA ASP A 190 17.10 -1.84 15.72
C ASP A 190 17.64 -3.09 16.43
N GLN A 191 17.46 -3.18 17.75
CA GLN A 191 17.79 -4.36 18.55
C GLN A 191 16.80 -5.53 18.35
N ARG A 192 15.66 -5.31 17.72
CA ARG A 192 14.67 -6.35 17.36
C ARG A 192 15.09 -7.05 16.07
N GLN A 193 14.38 -8.13 15.74
CA GLN A 193 14.74 -8.96 14.58
C GLN A 193 14.27 -8.34 13.26
N LEU A 194 13.01 -7.87 13.18
CA LEU A 194 12.42 -7.29 11.98
C LEU A 194 13.12 -5.99 11.59
N HIS A 195 13.59 -5.89 10.33
CA HIS A 195 14.06 -4.64 9.76
C HIS A 195 12.95 -3.95 8.96
N ASP A 196 12.46 -4.59 7.88
CA ASP A 196 11.43 -3.99 7.05
C ASP A 196 10.70 -5.03 6.18
N ILE A 197 9.47 -4.73 5.76
CA ILE A 197 8.73 -5.56 4.80
C ILE A 197 9.29 -5.27 3.40
N THR A 198 9.60 -6.34 2.65
CA THR A 198 10.24 -6.25 1.34
C THR A 198 9.42 -6.84 0.21
N GLY A 199 8.43 -7.69 0.50
CA GLY A 199 7.65 -8.32 -0.53
C GLY A 199 6.36 -8.98 -0.07
N PHE A 200 5.53 -9.30 -1.07
CA PHE A 200 4.28 -10.03 -0.89
C PHE A 200 4.10 -11.04 -2.01
N THR A 201 3.69 -12.25 -1.66
CA THR A 201 3.16 -13.23 -2.61
C THR A 201 1.74 -13.57 -2.18
N LEU A 202 0.76 -13.36 -3.06
CA LEU A 202 -0.64 -13.59 -2.73
C LEU A 202 -1.40 -14.27 -3.86
N THR A 203 -2.32 -15.18 -3.51
CA THR A 203 -3.27 -15.75 -4.45
C THR A 203 -4.46 -14.81 -4.59
N VAL A 204 -4.79 -14.45 -5.84
CA VAL A 204 -5.87 -13.53 -6.19
C VAL A 204 -6.72 -14.13 -7.32
N ASP A 205 -8.02 -13.86 -7.31
CA ASP A 205 -8.85 -14.17 -8.47
C ASP A 205 -8.53 -13.23 -9.65
N GLU A 206 -9.11 -13.53 -10.81
CA GLU A 206 -8.83 -12.77 -12.03
C GLU A 206 -9.31 -11.31 -11.92
N ALA A 207 -10.45 -11.06 -11.30
CA ALA A 207 -11.01 -9.72 -11.15
C ALA A 207 -10.13 -8.87 -10.21
N GLU A 208 -9.72 -9.43 -9.08
CA GLU A 208 -8.79 -8.80 -8.14
C GLU A 208 -7.44 -8.51 -8.79
N ARG A 209 -6.88 -9.51 -9.49
CA ARG A 209 -5.62 -9.35 -10.20
C ARG A 209 -5.67 -8.19 -11.20
N ASN A 210 -6.71 -8.15 -12.02
CA ASN A 210 -6.90 -7.10 -13.02
C ASN A 210 -7.08 -5.73 -12.38
N ARG A 211 -7.77 -5.63 -11.24
CA ARG A 211 -7.92 -4.40 -10.47
C ARG A 211 -6.58 -3.94 -9.90
N LEU A 212 -5.86 -4.81 -9.21
CA LEU A 212 -4.54 -4.49 -8.64
C LEU A 212 -3.53 -4.05 -9.70
N ILE A 213 -3.49 -4.72 -10.85
CA ILE A 213 -2.62 -4.32 -11.97
C ILE A 213 -2.92 -2.88 -12.42
N LYS A 214 -4.20 -2.50 -12.55
CA LYS A 214 -4.59 -1.13 -12.90
C LYS A 214 -4.15 -0.12 -11.84
N GLN A 215 -4.32 -0.46 -10.56
CA GLN A 215 -3.90 0.40 -9.45
C GLN A 215 -2.38 0.60 -9.46
N PHE A 216 -1.61 -0.48 -9.52
CA PHE A 216 -0.14 -0.40 -9.55
C PHE A 216 0.39 0.33 -10.79
N ARG A 217 -0.26 0.17 -11.96
CA ARG A 217 0.05 0.95 -13.16
C ARG A 217 -0.20 2.44 -12.95
N ALA A 218 -1.31 2.79 -12.30
CA ALA A 218 -1.60 4.17 -11.94
C ALA A 218 -0.54 4.77 -11.01
N TYR A 219 0.07 3.96 -10.15
CA TYR A 219 1.15 4.34 -9.23
C TYR A 219 2.55 4.30 -9.87
N SER A 220 2.66 4.01 -11.17
CA SER A 220 3.94 3.90 -11.91
C SER A 220 4.84 2.76 -11.41
N TYR A 221 4.27 1.69 -10.89
CA TYR A 221 5.03 0.48 -10.55
C TYR A 221 5.36 -0.29 -11.83
N ASP A 222 6.52 -0.92 -11.84
CA ASP A 222 6.94 -1.80 -12.93
C ASP A 222 6.15 -3.11 -12.88
N LEU A 223 5.65 -3.53 -14.05
CA LEU A 223 4.81 -4.71 -14.21
C LEU A 223 5.50 -5.71 -15.14
N ARG A 224 5.73 -6.92 -14.66
CA ARG A 224 6.36 -8.00 -15.43
C ARG A 224 5.57 -9.31 -15.28
N ALA A 225 5.28 -9.97 -16.38
CA ALA A 225 4.79 -11.34 -16.38
C ALA A 225 5.94 -12.31 -16.11
N ASP A 226 5.71 -13.31 -15.27
CA ASP A 226 6.64 -14.39 -14.94
C ASP A 226 5.87 -15.72 -14.90
N GLY A 227 5.75 -16.36 -16.06
CA GLY A 227 4.88 -17.52 -16.23
C GLY A 227 3.42 -17.19 -15.92
N ALA A 228 2.84 -17.95 -14.97
CA ALA A 228 1.47 -17.75 -14.50
C ALA A 228 1.34 -16.62 -13.44
N LYS A 229 2.45 -15.98 -13.07
CA LYS A 229 2.51 -14.93 -12.05
C LYS A 229 2.61 -13.57 -12.68
N GLN A 230 2.10 -12.56 -12.01
CA GLN A 230 2.36 -11.16 -12.30
C GLN A 230 3.24 -10.59 -11.19
N VAL A 231 4.42 -10.13 -11.53
CA VAL A 231 5.34 -9.45 -10.62
C VAL A 231 5.19 -7.94 -10.79
N VAL A 232 5.03 -7.25 -9.68
CA VAL A 232 4.86 -5.80 -9.60
C VAL A 232 5.94 -5.26 -8.68
N SER A 233 6.80 -4.37 -9.18
CA SER A 233 7.91 -3.80 -8.42
C SER A 233 7.74 -2.30 -8.24
N GLY A 234 7.79 -1.87 -7.01
CA GLY A 234 7.80 -0.47 -6.60
C GLY A 234 9.04 -0.12 -5.77
N PRO A 235 9.17 1.12 -5.31
CA PRO A 235 10.30 1.53 -4.48
C PRO A 235 10.40 0.71 -3.20
N GLY A 236 11.40 -0.18 -3.12
CA GLY A 236 11.70 -1.02 -1.96
C GLY A 236 10.71 -2.15 -1.68
N ILE A 237 9.81 -2.49 -2.62
CA ILE A 237 8.76 -3.49 -2.42
C ILE A 237 8.46 -4.26 -3.70
N THR A 238 8.16 -5.56 -3.57
CA THR A 238 7.72 -6.40 -4.68
C THR A 238 6.42 -7.12 -4.32
N PHE A 239 5.47 -7.14 -5.25
CA PHE A 239 4.22 -7.92 -5.13
C PHE A 239 4.21 -9.00 -6.21
N THR A 240 4.00 -10.25 -5.80
CA THR A 240 3.81 -11.39 -6.71
C THR A 240 2.36 -11.84 -6.63
N LEU A 241 1.61 -11.61 -7.70
CA LEU A 241 0.21 -12.01 -7.81
C LEU A 241 0.14 -13.37 -8.50
N VAL A 242 -0.39 -14.36 -7.81
CA VAL A 242 -0.57 -15.73 -8.29
C VAL A 242 -2.05 -15.97 -8.55
N ALA A 243 -2.40 -16.52 -9.70
CA ALA A 243 -3.79 -16.83 -9.98
C ALA A 243 -4.32 -17.86 -8.97
N ALA A 244 -5.41 -17.54 -8.30
CA ALA A 244 -6.12 -18.47 -7.44
C ALA A 244 -6.77 -19.56 -8.31
N LYS A 245 -6.65 -20.80 -7.90
CA LYS A 245 -7.44 -21.90 -8.46
C LYS A 245 -8.76 -22.00 -7.70
N SER A 246 -9.81 -22.34 -8.45
CA SER A 246 -11.13 -22.56 -7.86
C SER A 246 -11.04 -23.55 -6.71
N HIS A 247 -11.61 -23.20 -5.55
CA HIS A 247 -11.65 -24.01 -4.33
C HIS A 247 -10.34 -24.18 -3.55
N GLU A 248 -9.21 -23.62 -4.00
CA GLU A 248 -7.98 -23.60 -3.19
C GLU A 248 -8.05 -22.46 -2.13
N PRO A 249 -7.55 -22.71 -0.90
CA PRO A 249 -7.43 -21.68 0.09
C PRO A 249 -6.59 -20.50 -0.42
N ARG A 250 -6.95 -19.28 -0.02
CA ARG A 250 -6.14 -18.12 -0.33
C ARG A 250 -4.89 -18.11 0.52
N THR A 251 -3.78 -17.77 -0.09
CA THR A 251 -2.50 -17.64 0.62
C THR A 251 -1.97 -16.22 0.50
N LEU A 252 -1.34 -15.78 1.58
CA LEU A 252 -0.56 -14.57 1.64
C LEU A 252 0.77 -14.90 2.29
N THR A 253 1.86 -14.64 1.58
CA THR A 253 3.21 -14.68 2.16
C THR A 253 3.76 -13.27 2.15
N ILE A 254 4.32 -12.84 3.28
CA ILE A 254 4.93 -11.53 3.46
C ILE A 254 6.41 -11.75 3.67
N ASP A 255 7.23 -11.23 2.76
CA ASP A 255 8.68 -11.29 2.85
C ASP A 255 9.21 -10.06 3.59
N PHE A 256 10.23 -10.25 4.42
CA PHE A 256 10.84 -9.16 5.17
C PHE A 256 12.35 -9.36 5.34
N SER A 257 13.06 -8.28 5.56
CA SER A 257 14.47 -8.25 5.94
C SER A 257 14.62 -8.22 7.45
N MET A 258 15.80 -8.65 7.92
CA MET A 258 16.14 -8.78 9.33
C MET A 258 17.28 -7.83 9.71
N ASN A 259 17.25 -7.29 10.93
CA ASN A 259 18.36 -6.51 11.51
C ASN A 259 19.57 -7.37 11.84
N ARG A 260 19.38 -8.68 12.00
CA ARG A 260 20.43 -9.64 12.37
C ARG A 260 20.37 -10.86 11.49
N THR A 261 21.53 -11.40 11.15
CA THR A 261 21.64 -12.64 10.41
C THR A 261 21.57 -13.84 11.36
N THR A 262 20.68 -14.78 11.10
CA THR A 262 20.61 -16.06 11.80
C THR A 262 21.54 -17.08 11.13
N THR A 263 22.16 -17.96 11.91
CA THR A 263 23.04 -19.02 11.40
C THR A 263 22.30 -20.29 11.01
N SER A 264 21.08 -20.44 11.48
CA SER A 264 20.18 -21.57 11.18
C SER A 264 18.77 -21.07 10.90
N GLU A 265 17.99 -21.86 10.19
CA GLU A 265 16.56 -21.60 10.02
C GLU A 265 15.85 -21.64 11.38
N GLN A 266 15.00 -20.64 11.61
CA GLN A 266 14.12 -20.54 12.77
C GLN A 266 12.69 -20.52 12.29
N THR A 267 11.83 -21.28 12.95
CA THR A 267 10.42 -21.38 12.62
C THR A 267 9.57 -21.10 13.86
N TYR A 268 8.64 -20.18 13.74
CA TYR A 268 7.69 -19.78 14.77
C TYR A 268 6.27 -20.00 14.27
N LYS A 269 5.59 -20.99 14.86
CA LYS A 269 4.17 -21.25 14.55
C LYS A 269 3.29 -20.37 15.42
N LEU A 270 2.33 -19.73 14.80
CA LEU A 270 1.37 -18.83 15.44
C LEU A 270 -0.05 -19.38 15.28
N ASP A 271 -0.22 -20.69 15.47
CA ASP A 271 -1.48 -21.42 15.31
C ASP A 271 -2.20 -21.00 13.99
N ASP A 272 -3.46 -20.59 14.08
CA ASP A 272 -4.25 -20.16 12.92
C ASP A 272 -3.76 -18.84 12.25
N CYS A 273 -2.73 -18.19 12.82
CA CYS A 273 -2.09 -17.00 12.26
C CYS A 273 -0.93 -17.30 11.31
N GLY A 274 -0.72 -18.59 11.01
CA GLY A 274 0.33 -19.00 10.09
C GLY A 274 1.69 -19.22 10.76
N GLU A 275 2.73 -19.11 9.95
CA GLU A 275 4.09 -19.48 10.34
C GLU A 275 5.09 -18.41 9.90
N ILE A 276 5.95 -18.00 10.80
CA ILE A 276 7.11 -17.14 10.52
C ILE A 276 8.33 -18.05 10.36
N ARG A 277 9.03 -17.92 9.24
CA ARG A 277 10.33 -18.56 9.00
C ARG A 277 11.39 -17.51 8.80
N ILE A 278 12.53 -17.69 9.41
CA ILE A 278 13.67 -16.78 9.34
C ILE A 278 14.90 -17.58 8.97
N GLN A 279 15.62 -17.15 7.92
CA GLN A 279 16.86 -17.77 7.47
C GLN A 279 17.85 -16.69 6.99
N GLY A 280 19.00 -16.63 7.60
CA GLY A 280 19.98 -15.59 7.28
C GLY A 280 19.46 -14.20 7.65
N SER A 281 19.51 -13.28 6.70
CA SER A 281 19.04 -11.89 6.84
C SER A 281 17.63 -11.64 6.29
N VAL A 282 16.88 -12.70 5.99
CA VAL A 282 15.53 -12.61 5.46
C VAL A 282 14.57 -13.53 6.21
N GLY A 283 13.30 -13.22 6.14
CA GLY A 283 12.24 -14.08 6.66
C GLY A 283 10.97 -13.92 5.86
N ASN A 284 10.03 -14.80 6.14
CA ASN A 284 8.67 -14.69 5.60
C ASN A 284 7.63 -15.07 6.65
N TRP A 285 6.44 -14.52 6.49
CA TRP A 285 5.27 -14.85 7.28
C TRP A 285 4.16 -15.33 6.35
N ALA A 286 3.80 -16.60 6.46
CA ALA A 286 2.82 -17.23 5.59
C ALA A 286 1.47 -17.39 6.29
N PHE A 287 0.41 -16.97 5.62
CA PHE A 287 -0.98 -17.09 6.04
C PHE A 287 -1.76 -17.94 5.05
N THR A 288 -2.70 -18.72 5.56
CA THR A 288 -3.68 -19.44 4.76
C THR A 288 -5.08 -19.09 5.26
N PHE A 289 -5.91 -18.58 4.36
CA PHE A 289 -7.29 -18.21 4.68
C PHE A 289 -8.25 -19.20 4.01
N PRO A 290 -9.18 -19.80 4.76
CA PRO A 290 -10.17 -20.70 4.18
C PRO A 290 -11.01 -19.97 3.13
N ASN A 291 -11.48 -20.70 2.13
CA ASN A 291 -12.55 -20.21 1.26
C ASN A 291 -13.86 -20.24 2.06
N GLU A 292 -14.61 -19.14 2.02
CA GLU A 292 -15.98 -19.11 2.52
C GLU A 292 -16.95 -19.77 1.55
#